data_b91c5407b992d26f98ad448971f47fc3
#
_entry.id   b91c5407b992d26f98ad448971f47fc3
#
_cell.length_a   1.000
_cell.length_b   1.000
_cell.length_c   1.000
_cell.angle_alpha   90.00
_cell.angle_beta   90.00
_cell.angle_gamma   90.00
#
_symmetry.space_group_name_H-M   'P 1'
#
loop_
_entity.id
_entity.type
_entity.pdbx_description
1 polymer ?
#
loop_
_entity_poly.entity_id
_entity_poly.type
_entity_poly.pdbx_seq_one_letter_code
_entity_poly.pdbx_strand_id
1 'polypeptide(L)'
;MTDVRIVLMEVQKEYAELALKTEKLRQFLVAYDAAVKATKRSERSLSKDGWRFDGVTLSHRCILVQQYGAMDMYKESLAARLLAMSREINARAKKKAKK
;
A
#
# COMPACT_ATOMS: atom_id res chain seq x y z
N MET A 1 -2.85 -26.76 -16.28
CA MET A 1 -1.99 -26.23 -15.21
C MET A 1 -1.59 -24.80 -15.50
N THR A 2 -1.69 -23.93 -14.52
CA THR A 2 -1.25 -22.54 -14.66
C THR A 2 0.28 -22.48 -14.61
N ASP A 3 0.87 -21.86 -15.62
CA ASP A 3 2.33 -21.66 -15.63
C ASP A 3 2.72 -20.71 -14.47
N VAL A 4 3.71 -21.13 -13.68
CA VAL A 4 4.21 -20.35 -12.54
C VAL A 4 4.67 -18.96 -13.00
N ARG A 5 5.23 -18.82 -14.20
CA ARG A 5 5.69 -17.55 -14.74
C ARG A 5 4.53 -16.58 -14.98
N ILE A 6 3.38 -17.08 -15.45
CA ILE A 6 2.18 -16.27 -15.65
C ILE A 6 1.67 -15.76 -14.30
N VAL A 7 1.59 -16.65 -13.30
CA VAL A 7 1.19 -16.27 -11.95
C VAL A 7 2.15 -15.23 -11.36
N LEU A 8 3.46 -15.41 -11.56
CA LEU A 8 4.47 -14.45 -11.09
C LEU A 8 4.24 -13.08 -11.72
N MET A 9 3.99 -13.02 -13.03
CA MET A 9 3.73 -11.75 -13.72
C MET A 9 2.48 -11.06 -13.18
N GLU A 10 1.42 -11.81 -12.91
CA GLU A 10 0.18 -11.28 -12.34
C GLU A 10 0.41 -10.71 -10.94
N VAL A 11 1.16 -11.42 -10.10
CA VAL A 11 1.49 -10.95 -8.75
C VAL A 11 2.38 -9.71 -8.79
N GLN A 12 3.35 -9.67 -9.72
CA GLN A 12 4.20 -8.49 -9.91
C GLN A 12 3.38 -7.27 -10.31
N LYS A 13 2.42 -7.44 -11.22
CA LYS A 13 1.53 -6.38 -11.65
C LYS A 13 0.67 -5.88 -10.49
N GLU A 14 0.08 -6.79 -9.73
CA GLU A 14 -0.72 -6.46 -8.55
C GLU A 14 0.11 -5.68 -7.51
N TYR A 15 1.34 -6.13 -7.25
CA TYR A 15 2.25 -5.45 -6.35
C TYR A 15 2.56 -4.02 -6.82
N ALA A 16 2.88 -3.84 -8.10
CA ALA A 16 3.20 -2.53 -8.66
C ALA A 16 2.00 -1.56 -8.54
N GLU A 17 0.80 -2.02 -8.86
CA GLU A 17 -0.42 -1.23 -8.75
C GLU A 17 -0.71 -0.85 -7.29
N LEU A 18 -0.56 -1.80 -6.38
CA LEU A 18 -0.78 -1.57 -4.95
C LEU A 18 0.27 -0.62 -4.37
N ALA A 19 1.54 -0.76 -4.76
CA ALA A 19 2.61 0.12 -4.33
C ALA A 19 2.34 1.57 -4.75
N LEU A 20 1.85 1.78 -5.97
CA LEU A 20 1.50 3.11 -6.47
C LEU A 20 0.33 3.72 -5.68
N LYS A 21 -0.73 2.95 -5.45
CA LYS A 21 -1.90 3.39 -4.68
C LYS A 21 -1.52 3.72 -3.23
N THR A 22 -0.70 2.88 -2.61
CA THR A 22 -0.23 3.06 -1.23
C THR A 22 0.60 4.35 -1.13
N GLU A 23 1.48 4.61 -2.08
CA GLU A 23 2.30 5.82 -2.10
C GLU A 23 1.45 7.08 -2.28
N LYS A 24 0.46 7.05 -3.16
CA LYS A 24 -0.46 8.18 -3.36
C LYS A 24 -1.23 8.49 -2.07
N LEU A 25 -1.70 7.45 -1.40
CA LEU A 25 -2.42 7.62 -0.13
C LEU A 25 -1.50 8.16 0.96
N ARG A 26 -0.26 7.68 1.03
CA ARG A 26 0.75 8.19 1.97
C ARG A 26 0.99 9.69 1.76
N GLN A 27 1.19 10.09 0.51
CA GLN A 27 1.40 11.49 0.17
C GLN A 27 0.21 12.36 0.56
N PHE A 28 -1.00 11.87 0.32
CA PHE A 28 -2.23 12.56 0.72
C PHE A 28 -2.29 12.74 2.25
N LEU A 29 -1.99 11.68 3.01
CA LEU A 29 -2.04 11.73 4.48
C LEU A 29 -0.98 12.69 5.04
N VAL A 30 0.21 12.74 4.44
CA VAL A 30 1.25 13.69 4.83
C VAL A 30 0.78 15.13 4.58
N ALA A 31 0.18 15.39 3.42
CA ALA A 31 -0.36 16.71 3.10
C ALA A 31 -1.51 17.09 4.04
N TYR A 32 -2.37 16.13 4.38
CA TYR A 32 -3.46 16.33 5.32
C TYR A 32 -2.95 16.74 6.70
N ASP A 33 -1.96 16.02 7.23
CA ASP A 33 -1.36 16.34 8.53
C ASP A 33 -0.71 17.73 8.54
N ALA A 34 -0.04 18.10 7.45
CA ALA A 34 0.52 19.43 7.30
C ALA A 34 -0.56 20.51 7.32
N ALA A 35 -1.70 20.25 6.64
CA ALA A 35 -2.83 21.18 6.64
C ALA A 35 -3.44 21.34 8.03
N VAL A 36 -3.59 20.25 8.78
CA VAL A 36 -4.07 20.29 10.18
C VAL A 36 -3.14 21.13 11.04
N LYS A 37 -1.84 20.91 10.96
CA LYS A 37 -0.84 21.68 11.71
C LYS A 37 -0.87 23.17 11.34
N ALA A 38 -1.10 23.49 10.08
CA ALA A 38 -1.15 24.87 9.61
C ALA A 38 -2.32 25.67 10.21
N THR A 39 -3.42 25.00 10.61
CA THR A 39 -4.56 25.66 11.28
C THR A 39 -4.23 26.16 12.69
N LYS A 40 -3.21 25.57 13.33
CA LYS A 40 -2.85 25.81 14.73
C LYS A 40 -4.00 25.55 15.72
N ARG A 41 -4.97 24.73 15.28
CA ARG A 41 -6.15 24.35 16.09
C ARG A 41 -6.05 22.89 16.48
N SER A 42 -6.71 22.51 17.60
CA SER A 42 -6.81 21.09 17.99
C SER A 42 -7.72 20.32 17.02
N GLU A 43 -7.47 19.02 16.90
CA GLU A 43 -8.33 18.15 16.09
C GLU A 43 -9.77 18.17 16.58
N ARG A 44 -9.96 18.24 17.90
CA ARG A 44 -11.30 18.34 18.50
C ARG A 44 -12.04 19.59 18.04
N SER A 45 -11.36 20.73 18.02
CA SER A 45 -11.91 21.99 17.54
C SER A 45 -12.29 21.92 16.05
N LEU A 46 -11.39 21.37 15.25
CA LEU A 46 -11.63 21.19 13.81
C LEU A 46 -12.82 20.27 13.55
N SER A 47 -12.93 19.17 14.29
CA SER A 47 -14.04 18.23 14.16
C SER A 47 -15.40 18.89 14.47
N LYS A 48 -15.44 19.75 15.50
CA LYS A 48 -16.67 20.48 15.84
C LYS A 48 -17.13 21.41 14.73
N ASP A 49 -16.20 22.03 14.04
CA ASP A 49 -16.51 22.97 12.96
C ASP A 49 -16.74 22.30 11.61
N GLY A 50 -16.60 20.96 11.54
CA GLY A 50 -16.73 20.24 10.29
C GLY A 50 -15.63 20.55 9.29
N TRP A 51 -14.44 20.87 9.79
CA TRP A 51 -13.29 21.21 8.97
C TRP A 51 -12.94 20.08 8.01
N ARG A 52 -12.60 20.43 6.78
CA ARG A 52 -12.25 19.48 5.74
C ARG A 52 -10.99 19.94 5.01
N PHE A 53 -10.21 18.98 4.57
CA PHE A 53 -9.12 19.17 3.66
C PHE A 53 -9.37 18.31 2.42
N ASP A 54 -9.44 18.92 1.26
CA ASP A 54 -9.73 18.25 -0.01
C ASP A 54 -10.99 17.36 0.09
N GLY A 55 -12.04 17.90 0.75
CA GLY A 55 -13.31 17.21 0.92
C GLY A 55 -13.33 16.13 2.00
N VAL A 56 -12.23 15.94 2.74
CA VAL A 56 -12.09 14.86 3.72
C VAL A 56 -12.16 15.42 5.15
N THR A 57 -13.09 14.88 5.94
CA THR A 57 -13.21 15.21 7.38
C THR A 57 -12.18 14.46 8.18
N LEU A 58 -11.97 14.88 9.44
CA LEU A 58 -11.06 14.16 10.37
C LEU A 58 -11.52 12.73 10.62
N SER A 59 -12.83 12.48 10.72
CA SER A 59 -13.37 11.12 10.87
C SER A 59 -13.03 10.25 9.67
N HIS A 60 -13.18 10.78 8.47
CA HIS A 60 -12.84 10.07 7.23
C HIS A 60 -11.34 9.81 7.14
N ARG A 61 -10.51 10.78 7.59
CA ARG A 61 -9.06 10.61 7.64
C ARG A 61 -8.67 9.40 8.49
N CYS A 62 -9.33 9.17 9.63
CA CYS A 62 -9.06 7.99 10.47
C CYS A 62 -9.29 6.69 9.70
N ILE A 63 -10.34 6.62 8.88
CA ILE A 63 -10.61 5.48 8.01
C ILE A 63 -9.49 5.31 6.97
N LEU A 64 -9.03 6.40 6.38
CA LEU A 64 -7.94 6.37 5.39
C LEU A 64 -6.61 5.92 6.00
N VAL A 65 -6.32 6.30 7.24
CA VAL A 65 -5.13 5.81 7.96
C VAL A 65 -5.18 4.30 8.15
N GLN A 66 -6.34 3.78 8.55
CA GLN A 66 -6.54 2.34 8.69
C GLN A 66 -6.40 1.63 7.34
N GLN A 67 -6.96 2.20 6.29
CA GLN A 67 -6.83 1.67 4.93
C GLN A 67 -5.37 1.64 4.47
N TYR A 68 -4.63 2.70 4.74
CA TYR A 68 -3.20 2.76 4.43
C TYR A 68 -2.43 1.62 5.11
N GLY A 69 -2.67 1.41 6.41
CA GLY A 69 -2.04 0.33 7.16
C GLY A 69 -2.34 -1.05 6.57
N ALA A 70 -3.60 -1.30 6.21
CA ALA A 70 -4.01 -2.55 5.59
C ALA A 70 -3.36 -2.75 4.21
N MET A 71 -3.30 -1.71 3.39
CA MET A 71 -2.65 -1.75 2.08
C MET A 71 -1.15 -2.02 2.20
N ASP A 72 -0.50 -1.40 3.17
CA ASP A 72 0.94 -1.59 3.40
C ASP A 72 1.25 -3.02 3.84
N MET A 73 0.44 -3.59 4.75
CA MET A 73 0.56 -4.99 5.16
C MET A 73 0.34 -5.95 3.99
N TYR A 74 -0.66 -5.69 3.16
CA TYR A 74 -0.93 -6.50 1.98
C TYR A 74 0.23 -6.43 0.98
N LYS A 75 0.77 -5.23 0.78
CA LYS A 75 1.95 -5.04 -0.09
C LYS A 75 3.14 -5.87 0.40
N GLU A 76 3.39 -5.90 1.71
CA GLU A 76 4.46 -6.72 2.30
C GLU A 76 4.20 -8.21 2.07
N SER A 77 2.95 -8.66 2.19
CA SER A 77 2.58 -10.04 1.90
C SER A 77 2.84 -10.42 0.44
N LEU A 78 2.52 -9.51 -0.49
CA LEU A 78 2.81 -9.73 -1.92
C LEU A 78 4.32 -9.77 -2.19
N ALA A 79 5.10 -8.91 -1.54
CA ALA A 79 6.56 -8.91 -1.66
C ALA A 79 7.15 -10.24 -1.19
N ALA A 80 6.68 -10.76 -0.06
CA ALA A 80 7.12 -12.06 0.46
C ALA A 80 6.76 -13.19 -0.50
N ARG A 81 5.55 -13.14 -1.06
CA ARG A 81 5.10 -14.13 -2.06
C ARG A 81 5.96 -14.08 -3.33
N LEU A 82 6.28 -12.89 -3.82
CA LEU A 82 7.16 -12.73 -4.99
C LEU A 82 8.54 -13.30 -4.73
N LEU A 83 9.10 -13.06 -3.55
CA LEU A 83 10.40 -13.58 -3.17
C LEU A 83 10.40 -15.11 -3.13
N ALA A 84 9.37 -15.70 -2.52
CA ALA A 84 9.22 -17.16 -2.45
C ALA A 84 9.09 -17.78 -3.84
N MET A 85 8.29 -17.18 -4.72
CA MET A 85 8.11 -17.65 -6.10
C MET A 85 9.41 -17.54 -6.90
N SER A 86 10.15 -16.45 -6.75
CA SER A 86 11.44 -16.25 -7.44
C SER A 86 12.46 -17.30 -7.00
N ARG A 87 12.51 -17.62 -5.70
CA ARG A 87 13.38 -18.66 -5.16
C ARG A 87 13.02 -20.03 -5.71
N GLU A 88 11.74 -20.34 -5.82
CA GLU A 88 11.25 -21.60 -6.38
C GLU A 88 11.65 -21.75 -7.87
N ILE A 89 11.48 -20.68 -8.65
CA ILE A 89 11.87 -20.69 -10.07
C ILE A 89 13.38 -20.90 -10.21
N ASN A 90 14.17 -20.20 -9.40
CA ASN A 90 15.64 -20.32 -9.43
C ASN A 90 16.09 -21.73 -9.00
N ALA A 91 15.45 -22.33 -8.01
CA ALA A 91 15.76 -23.69 -7.58
C ALA A 91 15.47 -24.71 -8.68
N ARG A 92 14.36 -24.56 -9.41
CA ARG A 92 14.01 -25.40 -10.56
C ARG A 92 15.00 -25.25 -11.70
N ALA A 93 15.44 -24.00 -11.99
CA ALA A 93 16.43 -23.72 -13.02
C ALA A 93 17.78 -24.37 -12.70
N LYS A 94 18.22 -24.32 -11.44
CA LYS A 94 19.45 -24.97 -10.99
C LYS A 94 19.37 -26.49 -11.11
N LYS A 95 18.23 -27.10 -10.79
CA LYS A 95 18.03 -28.55 -10.98
C LYS A 95 18.13 -28.96 -12.45
N LYS A 96 17.58 -28.17 -13.36
CA LYS A 96 17.69 -28.41 -14.80
C LYS A 96 19.12 -28.26 -15.31
N ALA A 97 19.88 -27.31 -14.78
CA ALA A 97 21.26 -27.05 -15.18
C ALA A 97 22.22 -28.17 -14.73
N LYS A 98 21.88 -28.91 -13.68
CA LYS A 98 22.73 -30.00 -13.15
C LYS A 98 22.52 -31.34 -13.89
N LYS A 99 21.60 -31.41 -14.82
CA LYS A 99 21.41 -32.58 -15.68
C LYS A 99 22.25 -32.44 -16.95
#